data_336e4f7905c43a51802267f77ee634bf
#
_entry.id   336e4f7905c43a51802267f77ee634bf
#
_cell.length_a   1.000
_cell.length_b   1.000
_cell.length_c   1.000
_cell.angle_alpha   90.00
_cell.angle_beta   90.00
_cell.angle_gamma   90.00
#
_symmetry.space_group_name_H-M   'P 1'
#
loop_
_entity.id
_entity.type
_entity.pdbx_description
1 polymer ?
#
loop_
_entity_poly.entity_id
_entity_poly.type
_entity_poly.pdbx_seq_one_letter_code
_entity_poly.pdbx_strand_id
1 'polypeptide(L)'
;MRRVGVDMQNALFADAIATALQKFDSDFDVCQSDRPDKTADLCVFTEANILIMEVTAYTPWKLEERMNIRNEVKAQNPNCKIVLVVDENTEKKLADKVRQAKKDGLVDNFIYGSVSSTYLSAVIDAL
;
A
#
# COMPACT_ATOMS: atom_id res chain seq x y z
N MET A 1 -2.43 -0.36 18.80
CA MET A 1 -1.57 -1.03 17.80
C MET A 1 -2.03 -0.62 16.40
N ARG A 2 -1.10 -0.20 15.58
CA ARG A 2 -1.41 0.20 14.20
C ARG A 2 -1.21 -0.98 13.28
N ARG A 3 -2.28 -1.43 12.65
CA ARG A 3 -2.27 -2.60 11.76
C ARG A 3 -2.09 -2.17 10.32
N VAL A 4 -1.08 -2.72 9.66
CA VAL A 4 -0.71 -2.38 8.28
C VAL A 4 -0.78 -3.63 7.42
N GLY A 5 -1.61 -3.58 6.37
CA GLY A 5 -1.62 -4.59 5.34
C GLY A 5 -0.64 -4.21 4.24
N VAL A 6 0.13 -5.17 3.73
CA VAL A 6 1.11 -4.97 2.66
C VAL A 6 0.83 -5.97 1.55
N ASP A 7 0.58 -5.47 0.35
CA ASP A 7 0.34 -6.28 -0.84
C ASP A 7 1.29 -5.83 -1.96
N MET A 8 2.39 -6.56 -2.11
CA MET A 8 3.44 -6.27 -3.07
C MET A 8 3.60 -7.46 -4.01
N GLN A 9 3.89 -7.18 -5.27
CA GLN A 9 4.25 -8.22 -6.23
C GLN A 9 5.53 -8.95 -5.79
N ASN A 10 6.49 -8.20 -5.28
CA ASN A 10 7.78 -8.73 -4.85
C ASN A 10 7.76 -9.01 -3.36
N ALA A 11 7.79 -10.29 -2.99
CA ALA A 11 7.75 -10.72 -1.59
C ALA A 11 8.94 -10.19 -0.77
N LEU A 12 10.11 -10.10 -1.39
CA LEU A 12 11.30 -9.57 -0.72
C LEU A 12 11.13 -8.10 -0.35
N PHE A 13 10.51 -7.33 -1.25
CA PHE A 13 10.20 -5.92 -0.97
C PHE A 13 9.14 -5.80 0.13
N ALA A 14 8.13 -6.67 0.14
CA ALA A 14 7.14 -6.72 1.21
C ALA A 14 7.78 -6.99 2.58
N ASP A 15 8.72 -7.96 2.63
CA ASP A 15 9.47 -8.26 3.85
C ASP A 15 10.29 -7.06 4.31
N ALA A 16 10.92 -6.35 3.39
CA ALA A 16 11.72 -5.15 3.70
C ALA A 16 10.85 -4.04 4.30
N ILE A 17 9.65 -3.83 3.76
CA ILE A 17 8.70 -2.84 4.30
C ILE A 17 8.27 -3.23 5.71
N ALA A 18 7.90 -4.48 5.92
CA ALA A 18 7.47 -4.97 7.24
C ALA A 18 8.57 -4.78 8.28
N THR A 19 9.80 -5.16 7.94
CA THR A 19 10.96 -5.01 8.82
C THR A 19 11.23 -3.54 9.13
N ALA A 20 11.18 -2.66 8.13
CA ALA A 20 11.42 -1.23 8.30
C ALA A 20 10.39 -0.59 9.23
N LEU A 21 9.13 -0.90 9.05
CA LEU A 21 8.05 -0.35 9.90
C LEU A 21 8.18 -0.82 11.34
N GLN A 22 8.42 -2.10 11.56
CA GLN A 22 8.57 -2.67 12.91
C GLN A 22 9.78 -2.13 13.65
N LYS A 23 10.86 -1.84 12.93
CA LYS A 23 12.04 -1.19 13.50
C LYS A 23 11.79 0.27 13.82
N PHE A 24 11.00 0.95 12.99
CA PHE A 24 10.69 2.35 13.18
C PHE A 24 9.82 2.56 14.42
N ASP A 25 8.80 1.72 14.60
CA ASP A 25 7.92 1.76 15.77
C ASP A 25 7.33 0.36 16.01
N SER A 26 7.57 -0.19 17.18
CA SER A 26 7.06 -1.51 17.56
C SER A 26 5.53 -1.57 17.66
N ASP A 27 4.84 -0.42 17.63
CA ASP A 27 3.38 -0.36 17.57
C ASP A 27 2.81 -0.81 16.23
N PHE A 28 3.63 -0.86 15.19
CA PHE A 28 3.19 -1.39 13.89
C PHE A 28 3.07 -2.90 13.91
N ASP A 29 1.90 -3.39 13.56
CA ASP A 29 1.62 -4.82 13.35
C ASP A 29 1.37 -5.02 11.85
N VAL A 30 2.30 -5.67 11.15
CA VAL A 30 2.29 -5.77 9.70
C VAL A 30 1.86 -7.16 9.26
N CYS A 31 0.83 -7.21 8.41
CA CYS A 31 0.37 -8.43 7.75
C CYS A 31 0.64 -8.32 6.26
N GLN A 32 1.24 -9.35 5.68
CA GLN A 32 1.51 -9.40 4.25
C GLN A 32 0.46 -10.25 3.55
N SER A 33 -0.04 -9.75 2.40
CA SER A 33 -0.89 -10.51 1.51
C SER A 33 -0.07 -10.97 0.31
N ASP A 34 -0.08 -12.27 0.02
CA ASP A 34 0.56 -12.84 -1.16
C ASP A 34 -0.43 -13.04 -2.31
N ARG A 35 -1.70 -12.72 -2.09
CA ARG A 35 -2.77 -12.92 -3.06
C ARG A 35 -3.63 -11.67 -3.16
N PRO A 36 -3.54 -10.91 -4.27
CA PRO A 36 -4.34 -9.69 -4.46
C PRO A 36 -5.85 -9.91 -4.31
N ASP A 37 -6.35 -11.08 -4.72
CA ASP A 37 -7.78 -11.41 -4.60
C ASP A 37 -8.25 -11.61 -3.15
N LYS A 38 -7.33 -11.69 -2.18
CA LYS A 38 -7.62 -11.85 -0.75
C LYS A 38 -7.27 -10.62 0.08
N THR A 39 -6.69 -9.61 -0.53
CA THR A 39 -6.19 -8.44 0.20
C THR A 39 -7.31 -7.65 0.87
N ALA A 40 -8.42 -7.43 0.19
CA ALA A 40 -9.56 -6.73 0.79
C ALA A 40 -10.11 -7.48 2.02
N ASP A 41 -10.26 -8.80 1.93
CA ASP A 41 -10.73 -9.63 3.05
C ASP A 41 -9.77 -9.56 4.23
N LEU A 42 -8.46 -9.59 3.97
CA LEU A 42 -7.43 -9.47 5.00
C LEU A 42 -7.57 -8.14 5.75
N CYS A 43 -7.72 -7.03 5.03
CA CYS A 43 -7.83 -5.71 5.62
C CYS A 43 -9.12 -5.54 6.44
N VAL A 44 -10.22 -6.12 5.99
CA VAL A 44 -11.48 -6.09 6.72
C VAL A 44 -11.39 -6.95 7.98
N PHE A 45 -10.87 -8.17 7.86
CA PHE A 45 -10.72 -9.11 8.97
C PHE A 45 -9.79 -8.57 10.07
N THR A 46 -8.66 -7.98 9.69
CA THR A 46 -7.68 -7.45 10.65
C THR A 46 -8.01 -6.04 11.13
N GLU A 47 -9.02 -5.41 10.56
CA GLU A 47 -9.34 -3.99 10.82
C GLU A 47 -8.12 -3.11 10.56
N ALA A 48 -7.48 -3.29 9.40
CA ALA A 48 -6.24 -2.58 9.06
C ALA A 48 -6.45 -1.06 9.08
N ASN A 49 -5.49 -0.38 9.67
CA ASN A 49 -5.45 1.09 9.69
C ASN A 49 -4.87 1.66 8.40
N ILE A 50 -3.97 0.91 7.77
CA ILE A 50 -3.26 1.31 6.56
C ILE A 50 -3.13 0.10 5.64
N LEU A 51 -3.33 0.30 4.34
CA LEU A 51 -3.06 -0.69 3.31
C LEU A 51 -2.05 -0.12 2.33
N ILE A 52 -0.92 -0.78 2.18
CA ILE A 52 0.14 -0.44 1.23
C ILE A 52 0.08 -1.44 0.08
N MET A 53 -0.10 -0.94 -1.15
CA MET A 53 -0.20 -1.78 -2.34
C MET A 53 0.76 -1.31 -3.41
N GLU A 54 1.50 -2.23 -3.99
CA GLU A 54 2.31 -1.96 -5.18
C GLU A 54 1.42 -1.90 -6.43
N VAL A 55 1.71 -0.93 -7.30
CA VAL A 55 1.04 -0.78 -8.61
C VAL A 55 2.06 -1.05 -9.70
N THR A 56 1.70 -1.93 -10.63
CA THR A 56 2.53 -2.25 -11.80
C THR A 56 1.69 -2.17 -13.08
N ALA A 57 2.33 -2.36 -14.23
CA ALA A 57 1.64 -2.42 -15.53
C ALA A 57 1.00 -3.80 -15.80
N TYR A 58 1.09 -4.74 -14.87
CA TYR A 58 0.69 -6.12 -15.07
C TYR A 58 -0.43 -6.55 -14.14
N THR A 59 -1.39 -7.33 -14.68
CA THR A 59 -2.43 -7.98 -13.88
C THR A 59 -1.80 -9.00 -12.92
N PRO A 60 -2.24 -9.10 -11.67
CA PRO A 60 -3.37 -8.41 -11.02
C PRO A 60 -2.99 -7.13 -10.24
N TRP A 61 -1.85 -6.51 -10.53
CA TRP A 61 -1.34 -5.35 -9.79
C TRP A 61 -1.56 -4.01 -10.49
N LYS A 62 -2.39 -3.98 -11.55
CA LYS A 62 -2.70 -2.74 -12.26
C LYS A 62 -3.47 -1.76 -11.38
N LEU A 63 -3.35 -0.47 -11.67
CA LEU A 63 -4.04 0.58 -10.93
C LEU A 63 -5.55 0.32 -10.84
N GLU A 64 -6.18 -0.07 -11.94
CA GLU A 64 -7.62 -0.39 -11.96
C GLU A 64 -7.98 -1.47 -10.93
N GLU A 65 -7.20 -2.53 -10.87
CA GLU A 65 -7.41 -3.64 -9.94
C GLU A 65 -7.17 -3.19 -8.49
N ARG A 66 -6.16 -2.35 -8.27
CA ARG A 66 -5.90 -1.77 -6.96
C ARG A 66 -7.04 -0.84 -6.51
N MET A 67 -7.64 -0.10 -7.42
CA MET A 67 -8.79 0.75 -7.11
C MET A 67 -10.01 -0.08 -6.74
N ASN A 68 -10.21 -1.24 -7.36
CA ASN A 68 -11.26 -2.18 -6.96
C ASN A 68 -11.05 -2.67 -5.53
N ILE A 69 -9.83 -3.04 -5.15
CA ILE A 69 -9.49 -3.43 -3.78
C ILE A 69 -9.77 -2.27 -2.81
N ARG A 70 -9.31 -1.07 -3.16
CA ARG A 70 -9.58 0.15 -2.39
C ARG A 70 -11.06 0.33 -2.13
N ASN A 71 -11.89 0.18 -3.15
CA ASN A 71 -13.33 0.35 -3.03
C ASN A 71 -13.96 -0.67 -2.09
N GLU A 72 -13.53 -1.93 -2.17
CA GLU A 72 -13.99 -2.99 -1.26
C GLU A 72 -13.59 -2.70 0.19
N VAL A 73 -12.34 -2.29 0.41
CA VAL A 73 -11.84 -1.97 1.74
C VAL A 73 -12.59 -0.77 2.33
N LYS A 74 -12.72 0.31 1.56
CA LYS A 74 -13.39 1.53 2.03
C LYS A 74 -14.88 1.33 2.31
N ALA A 75 -15.52 0.40 1.61
CA ALA A 75 -16.94 0.10 1.85
C ALA A 75 -17.19 -0.47 3.25
N GLN A 76 -16.26 -1.24 3.79
CA GLN A 76 -16.39 -1.91 5.08
C GLN A 76 -15.49 -1.34 6.17
N ASN A 77 -14.40 -0.67 5.78
CA ASN A 77 -13.43 -0.05 6.69
C ASN A 77 -13.03 1.33 6.15
N PRO A 78 -13.93 2.31 6.23
CA PRO A 78 -13.71 3.63 5.59
C PRO A 78 -12.54 4.41 6.18
N ASN A 79 -12.08 4.07 7.37
CA ASN A 79 -10.96 4.75 8.02
C ASN A 79 -9.60 4.18 7.62
N CYS A 80 -9.56 3.08 6.85
CA CYS A 80 -8.31 2.52 6.36
C CYS A 80 -7.65 3.47 5.36
N LYS A 81 -6.41 3.86 5.63
CA LYS A 81 -5.64 4.71 4.73
C LYS A 81 -5.04 3.87 3.62
N ILE A 82 -5.12 4.34 2.39
CA ILE A 82 -4.62 3.63 1.21
C ILE A 82 -3.36 4.32 0.70
N VAL A 83 -2.28 3.55 0.57
CA VAL A 83 -0.99 4.02 0.07
C VAL A 83 -0.56 3.16 -1.10
N LEU A 84 -0.20 3.78 -2.20
CA LEU A 84 0.30 3.07 -3.38
C LEU A 84 1.81 3.23 -3.50
N VAL A 85 2.49 2.16 -3.93
CA VAL A 85 3.91 2.17 -4.22
C VAL A 85 4.08 1.94 -5.72
N VAL A 86 4.84 2.80 -6.39
CA VAL A 86 5.06 2.72 -7.83
C VAL A 86 6.54 2.96 -8.16
N ASP A 87 7.06 2.25 -9.16
CA ASP A 87 8.42 2.46 -9.65
C ASP A 87 8.42 3.57 -10.69
N GLU A 88 8.80 4.78 -10.29
CA GLU A 88 8.82 5.97 -11.17
C GLU A 88 9.87 5.88 -12.26
N ASN A 89 10.88 5.03 -12.13
CA ASN A 89 11.96 4.92 -13.10
C ASN A 89 11.57 4.06 -14.30
N THR A 90 10.82 2.97 -14.07
CA THR A 90 10.40 2.05 -15.12
C THR A 90 8.96 2.26 -15.55
N GLU A 91 8.13 2.89 -14.72
CA GLU A 91 6.69 3.04 -14.91
C GLU A 91 6.27 4.51 -14.84
N LYS A 92 6.88 5.37 -15.68
CA LYS A 92 6.66 6.82 -15.63
C LYS A 92 5.21 7.23 -15.85
N LYS A 93 4.54 6.63 -16.85
CA LYS A 93 3.13 6.94 -17.12
C LYS A 93 2.22 6.48 -15.99
N LEU A 94 2.54 5.33 -15.41
CA LEU A 94 1.80 4.80 -14.27
C LEU A 94 2.00 5.69 -13.04
N ALA A 95 3.22 6.18 -12.82
CA ALA A 95 3.49 7.11 -11.74
C ALA A 95 2.66 8.40 -11.85
N ASP A 96 2.46 8.91 -13.08
CA ASP A 96 1.60 10.06 -13.33
C ASP A 96 0.15 9.77 -12.93
N LYS A 97 -0.35 8.60 -13.27
CA LYS A 97 -1.71 8.17 -12.92
C LYS A 97 -1.88 8.01 -11.41
N VAL A 98 -0.86 7.49 -10.73
CA VAL A 98 -0.86 7.35 -9.27
C VAL A 98 -0.89 8.72 -8.60
N ARG A 99 -0.09 9.68 -9.06
CA ARG A 99 -0.13 11.06 -8.56
C ARG A 99 -1.52 11.68 -8.74
N GLN A 100 -2.15 11.42 -9.88
CA GLN A 100 -3.50 11.92 -10.15
C GLN A 100 -4.52 11.28 -9.21
N ALA A 101 -4.40 9.99 -8.91
CA ALA A 101 -5.28 9.31 -7.96
C ALA A 101 -5.22 9.96 -6.57
N LYS A 102 -4.04 10.36 -6.12
CA LYS A 102 -3.90 11.09 -4.87
C LYS A 102 -4.57 12.47 -4.94
N LYS A 103 -4.37 13.22 -6.02
CA LYS A 103 -5.02 14.52 -6.22
C LYS A 103 -6.54 14.42 -6.18
N ASP A 104 -7.06 13.35 -6.77
CA ASP A 104 -8.50 13.10 -6.83
C ASP A 104 -9.09 12.59 -5.50
N GLY A 105 -8.25 12.37 -4.50
CA GLY A 105 -8.69 11.88 -3.19
C GLY A 105 -9.00 10.39 -3.13
N LEU A 106 -8.62 9.63 -4.16
CA LEU A 106 -8.86 8.18 -4.21
C LEU A 106 -7.92 7.40 -3.32
N VAL A 107 -6.71 7.91 -3.11
CA VAL A 107 -5.73 7.33 -2.19
C VAL A 107 -5.19 8.41 -1.26
N ASP A 108 -4.72 7.99 -0.09
CA ASP A 108 -4.26 8.92 0.94
C ASP A 108 -2.84 9.39 0.70
N ASN A 109 -2.01 8.55 0.13
CA ASN A 109 -0.65 8.91 -0.28
C ASN A 109 -0.10 7.90 -1.29
N PHE A 110 1.07 8.21 -1.83
CA PHE A 110 1.83 7.29 -2.66
C PHE A 110 3.32 7.43 -2.34
N ILE A 111 4.09 6.39 -2.67
CA ILE A 111 5.53 6.31 -2.40
C ILE A 111 6.21 5.79 -3.66
N TYR A 112 7.33 6.39 -4.03
CA TYR A 112 8.18 5.86 -5.09
C TYR A 112 9.02 4.71 -4.56
N GLY A 113 9.16 3.64 -5.36
CA GLY A 113 9.90 2.45 -4.95
C GLY A 113 11.38 2.66 -4.68
N SER A 114 11.95 3.79 -5.15
CA SER A 114 13.36 4.13 -4.94
C SER A 114 13.65 4.83 -3.62
N VAL A 115 12.64 5.17 -2.82
CA VAL A 115 12.86 5.87 -1.54
C VAL A 115 13.51 4.96 -0.50
N SER A 116 14.15 5.59 0.49
CA SER A 116 14.74 4.84 1.61
C SER A 116 13.66 4.26 2.52
N SER A 117 14.03 3.21 3.27
CA SER A 117 13.14 2.62 4.26
C SER A 117 12.78 3.60 5.38
N THR A 118 13.70 4.50 5.74
CA THR A 118 13.45 5.54 6.74
C THR A 118 12.39 6.52 6.26
N TYR A 119 12.48 6.96 5.01
CA TYR A 119 11.49 7.87 4.42
C TYR A 119 10.12 7.20 4.34
N LEU A 120 10.07 5.96 3.85
CA LEU A 120 8.81 5.20 3.76
C LEU A 120 8.15 5.10 5.14
N SER A 121 8.92 4.70 6.15
CA SER A 121 8.41 4.55 7.52
C SER A 121 7.87 5.86 8.07
N ALA A 122 8.55 6.98 7.81
CA ALA A 122 8.10 8.29 8.25
C ALA A 122 6.78 8.71 7.58
N VAL A 123 6.62 8.42 6.29
CA VAL A 123 5.38 8.71 5.56
C VAL A 123 4.22 7.91 6.14
N ILE A 124 4.43 6.64 6.40
CA ILE A 124 3.40 5.76 6.97
C ILE A 124 3.04 6.20 8.40
N ASP A 125 4.04 6.55 9.20
CA ASP A 125 3.83 7.01 10.57
C ASP A 125 2.99 8.28 10.63
N ALA A 126 3.09 9.15 9.63
CA ALA A 126 2.39 10.44 9.58
C ALA A 126 0.92 10.34 9.14
N LEU A 127 0.46 9.18 8.73
CA LEU A 127 -0.93 9.00 8.26
C LEU A 127 -1.98 8.97 9.36
#